data_32324c6172deb0111a0eba91acf8e6f4
#
_entry.id   32324c6172deb0111a0eba91acf8e6f4
#
_cell.length_a   1.000
_cell.length_b   1.000
_cell.length_c   1.000
_cell.angle_alpha   90.00
_cell.angle_beta   90.00
_cell.angle_gamma   90.00
#
_symmetry.space_group_name_H-M   'P 1'
#
loop_
_entity.id
_entity.type
_entity.pdbx_description
1 polymer ?
#
loop_
_entity_poly.entity_id
_entity_poly.type
_entity_poly.pdbx_seq_one_letter_code
_entity_poly.pdbx_strand_id
1 'polypeptide(L)'
;PLVVLTTCANGVAEELFFRGALYAAVGRRHQVVKSTAAYALATASTRNPALVLASVVMGLLFGLQRRASGGVEASALTHLTWSVLMLRYLPPLFRIEKLNLAVPHIPAEKASPTQGKLTRVVGGSVG
;
A
#
# COMPACT_ATOMS: atom_id res chain seq x y z
N PRO A 1 -3.39 -9.05 -16.30
CA PRO A 1 -2.60 -10.30 -16.35
C PRO A 1 -1.09 -10.06 -16.18
N LEU A 2 -0.49 -9.16 -16.96
CA LEU A 2 0.96 -8.87 -16.90
C LEU A 2 1.43 -8.42 -15.53
N VAL A 3 0.71 -7.51 -14.86
CA VAL A 3 1.07 -7.00 -13.53
C VAL A 3 1.14 -8.14 -12.51
N VAL A 4 0.15 -9.02 -12.50
CA VAL A 4 0.13 -10.19 -11.60
C VAL A 4 1.33 -11.09 -11.87
N LEU A 5 1.56 -11.42 -13.14
CA LEU A 5 2.68 -12.28 -13.54
C LEU A 5 4.03 -11.67 -13.13
N THR A 6 4.24 -10.38 -13.41
CA THR A 6 5.48 -9.68 -13.05
C THR A 6 5.68 -9.62 -11.53
N THR A 7 4.61 -9.31 -10.78
CA THR A 7 4.68 -9.25 -9.32
C THR A 7 4.99 -10.62 -8.73
N CYS A 8 4.34 -11.68 -9.22
CA CYS A 8 4.60 -13.05 -8.76
C CYS A 8 6.03 -13.50 -9.11
N ALA A 9 6.48 -13.25 -10.34
CA ALA A 9 7.83 -13.58 -10.77
C ALA A 9 8.89 -12.86 -9.92
N ASN A 10 8.67 -11.56 -9.64
CA ASN A 10 9.54 -10.78 -8.78
C ASN A 10 9.56 -11.33 -7.34
N GLY A 11 8.39 -11.66 -6.78
CA GLY A 11 8.29 -12.26 -5.45
C GLY A 11 9.04 -13.59 -5.33
N VAL A 12 8.96 -14.45 -6.35
CA VAL A 12 9.74 -15.70 -6.39
C VAL A 12 11.24 -15.41 -6.49
N ALA A 13 11.64 -14.48 -7.35
CA ALA A 13 13.05 -14.10 -7.50
C ALA A 13 13.63 -13.53 -6.20
N GLU A 14 12.88 -12.70 -5.47
CA GLU A 14 13.26 -12.19 -4.15
C GLU A 14 13.47 -13.31 -3.14
N GLU A 15 12.55 -14.28 -3.07
CA GLU A 15 12.69 -15.39 -2.14
C GLU A 15 13.88 -16.31 -2.48
N LEU A 16 14.10 -16.59 -3.76
CA LEU A 16 15.28 -17.36 -4.20
C LEU A 16 16.57 -16.63 -3.86
N PHE A 17 16.61 -15.32 -3.98
CA PHE A 17 17.78 -14.51 -3.64
C PHE A 17 17.96 -14.39 -2.12
N PHE A 18 16.98 -13.83 -1.39
CA PHE A 18 17.14 -13.51 0.03
C PHE A 18 17.09 -14.74 0.94
N ARG A 19 16.20 -15.71 0.65
CA ARG A 19 16.01 -16.93 1.47
C ARG A 19 16.70 -18.15 0.88
N GLY A 20 17.06 -18.10 -0.38
CA GLY A 20 17.91 -19.10 -1.01
C GLY A 20 19.39 -18.75 -0.87
N ALA A 21 19.92 -18.03 -1.86
CA ALA A 21 21.35 -17.78 -2.02
C ALA A 21 21.96 -16.99 -0.85
N LEU A 22 21.37 -15.83 -0.50
CA LEU A 22 21.91 -14.98 0.56
C LEU A 22 21.82 -15.65 1.93
N TYR A 23 20.68 -16.27 2.25
CA TYR A 23 20.50 -17.00 3.50
C TYR A 23 21.54 -18.10 3.70
N ALA A 24 21.90 -18.81 2.63
CA ALA A 24 22.96 -19.82 2.67
C ALA A 24 24.36 -19.20 2.83
N ALA A 25 24.61 -18.05 2.21
CA ALA A 25 25.91 -17.39 2.18
C ALA A 25 26.29 -16.67 3.48
N VAL A 26 25.31 -16.14 4.25
CA VAL A 26 25.60 -15.29 5.44
C VAL A 26 26.08 -16.06 6.69
N GLY A 27 26.34 -17.37 6.55
CA GLY A 27 26.79 -18.22 7.64
C GLY A 27 25.67 -18.57 8.63
N ARG A 28 25.87 -19.67 9.38
CA ARG A 28 24.81 -20.27 10.23
C ARG A 28 24.33 -19.39 11.38
N ARG A 29 25.13 -18.42 11.82
CA ARG A 29 24.78 -17.57 12.97
C ARG A 29 23.94 -16.38 12.51
N HIS A 30 22.72 -16.28 13.06
CA HIS A 30 21.78 -15.16 12.79
C HIS A 30 21.35 -15.02 11.33
N GLN A 31 21.20 -16.11 10.59
CA GLN A 31 20.80 -16.11 9.17
C GLN A 31 19.51 -15.32 8.93
N VAL A 32 18.48 -15.53 9.77
CA VAL A 32 17.19 -14.82 9.66
C VAL A 32 17.38 -13.32 9.77
N VAL A 33 18.12 -12.86 10.78
CA VAL A 33 18.35 -11.42 11.01
C VAL A 33 19.14 -10.80 9.86
N LYS A 34 20.22 -11.47 9.43
CA LYS A 34 21.08 -10.97 8.35
C LYS A 34 20.35 -10.87 7.01
N SER A 35 19.58 -11.92 6.65
CA SER A 35 18.81 -11.89 5.41
C SER A 35 17.66 -10.86 5.46
N THR A 36 17.03 -10.69 6.63
CA THR A 36 16.01 -9.65 6.83
C THR A 36 16.61 -8.24 6.75
N ALA A 37 17.77 -8.02 7.37
CA ALA A 37 18.47 -6.73 7.29
C ALA A 37 18.84 -6.37 5.85
N ALA A 38 19.36 -7.33 5.08
CA ALA A 38 19.66 -7.12 3.67
C ALA A 38 18.41 -6.81 2.84
N TYR A 39 17.30 -7.50 3.11
CA TYR A 39 16.02 -7.25 2.47
C TYR A 39 15.49 -5.84 2.80
N ALA A 40 15.53 -5.44 4.07
CA ALA A 40 15.11 -4.11 4.50
C ALA A 40 16.00 -3.00 3.89
N LEU A 41 17.31 -3.22 3.81
CA LEU A 41 18.23 -2.28 3.17
C LEU A 41 17.95 -2.13 1.66
N ALA A 42 17.70 -3.23 0.96
CA ALA A 42 17.31 -3.20 -0.46
C ALA A 42 15.99 -2.42 -0.64
N THR A 43 15.01 -2.66 0.25
CA THR A 43 13.72 -1.97 0.22
C THR A 43 13.84 -0.49 0.59
N ALA A 44 14.83 -0.10 1.39
CA ALA A 44 15.07 1.31 1.75
C ALA A 44 15.37 2.20 0.55
N SER A 45 15.86 1.63 -0.55
CA SER A 45 16.05 2.34 -1.82
C SER A 45 14.75 2.92 -2.39
N THR A 46 13.60 2.36 -2.04
CA THR A 46 12.28 2.87 -2.43
C THR A 46 11.89 4.18 -1.75
N ARG A 47 12.61 4.60 -0.69
CA ARG A 47 12.35 5.77 0.15
C ARG A 47 10.94 5.79 0.77
N ASN A 48 10.29 4.64 0.85
CA ASN A 48 8.97 4.51 1.46
C ASN A 48 9.09 3.82 2.83
N PRO A 49 8.89 4.53 3.96
CA PRO A 49 9.05 3.96 5.29
C PRO A 49 8.06 2.84 5.60
N ALA A 50 6.85 2.88 5.02
CA ALA A 50 5.86 1.83 5.19
C ALA A 50 6.32 0.51 4.53
N LEU A 51 6.93 0.59 3.34
CA LEU A 51 7.50 -0.57 2.67
C LEU A 51 8.72 -1.12 3.42
N VAL A 52 9.56 -0.26 3.98
CA VAL A 52 10.70 -0.69 4.81
C VAL A 52 10.21 -1.42 6.05
N LEU A 53 9.21 -0.89 6.76
CA LEU A 53 8.62 -1.56 7.91
C LEU A 53 8.01 -2.92 7.51
N ALA A 54 7.24 -2.95 6.42
CA ALA A 54 6.68 -4.19 5.89
C ALA A 54 7.78 -5.21 5.55
N SER A 55 8.89 -4.77 4.95
CA SER A 55 10.01 -5.67 4.61
C SER A 55 10.71 -6.25 5.84
N VAL A 56 10.78 -5.52 6.96
CA VAL A 56 11.30 -6.06 8.23
C VAL A 56 10.36 -7.15 8.76
N VAL A 57 9.05 -6.87 8.85
CA VAL A 57 8.06 -7.82 9.36
C VAL A 57 8.01 -9.08 8.48
N MET A 58 7.85 -8.90 7.17
CA MET A 58 7.79 -10.00 6.22
C MET A 58 9.13 -10.73 6.10
N GLY A 59 10.24 -10.00 6.19
CA GLY A 59 11.58 -10.55 6.20
C GLY A 59 11.81 -11.53 7.35
N LEU A 60 11.39 -11.16 8.55
CA LEU A 60 11.45 -12.04 9.72
C LEU A 60 10.54 -13.26 9.54
N LEU A 61 9.29 -13.05 9.10
CA LEU A 61 8.34 -14.14 8.87
C LEU A 61 8.90 -15.15 7.86
N PHE A 62 9.34 -14.69 6.70
CA PHE A 62 9.88 -15.54 5.63
C PHE A 62 11.20 -16.22 6.06
N GLY A 63 12.05 -15.51 6.79
CA GLY A 63 13.28 -16.08 7.34
C GLY A 63 13.03 -17.19 8.35
N LEU A 64 12.00 -17.04 9.20
CA LEU A 64 11.56 -18.08 10.15
C LEU A 64 10.95 -19.28 9.41
N GLN A 65 10.10 -19.03 8.40
CA GLN A 65 9.55 -20.09 7.54
C GLN A 65 10.68 -20.88 6.85
N ARG A 66 11.67 -20.17 6.29
CA ARG A 66 12.85 -20.79 5.68
C ARG A 66 13.61 -21.66 6.67
N ARG A 67 13.76 -21.19 7.89
CA ARG A 67 14.45 -21.94 8.96
C ARG A 67 13.65 -23.18 9.37
N ALA A 68 12.32 -23.06 9.47
CA ALA A 68 11.46 -24.16 9.93
C ALA A 68 11.25 -25.22 8.84
N SER A 69 11.06 -24.82 7.58
CA SER A 69 10.79 -25.75 6.47
C SER A 69 12.05 -26.36 5.85
N GLY A 70 13.22 -25.75 6.08
CA GLY A 70 14.47 -26.18 5.44
C GLY A 70 14.60 -25.78 3.96
N GLY A 71 13.54 -25.23 3.34
CA GLY A 71 13.46 -24.83 1.93
C GLY A 71 12.88 -23.41 1.74
N VAL A 72 12.91 -22.89 0.52
CA VAL A 72 12.36 -21.57 0.15
C VAL A 72 10.87 -21.63 -0.21
N GLU A 73 10.31 -22.81 -0.35
CA GLU A 73 8.97 -23.05 -0.88
C GLU A 73 7.89 -22.40 0.00
N ALA A 74 8.00 -22.56 1.33
CA ALA A 74 7.05 -22.01 2.28
C ALA A 74 7.04 -20.48 2.24
N SER A 75 8.19 -19.84 2.21
CA SER A 75 8.31 -18.38 2.13
C SER A 75 7.84 -17.86 0.77
N ALA A 76 8.18 -18.54 -0.33
CA ALA A 76 7.74 -18.18 -1.67
C ALA A 76 6.22 -18.26 -1.81
N LEU A 77 5.58 -19.33 -1.33
CA LEU A 77 4.12 -19.47 -1.36
C LEU A 77 3.43 -18.38 -0.54
N THR A 78 3.95 -18.06 0.65
CA THR A 78 3.42 -16.98 1.49
C THR A 78 3.58 -15.62 0.80
N HIS A 79 4.73 -15.36 0.19
CA HIS A 79 4.97 -14.11 -0.55
C HIS A 79 4.03 -13.97 -1.76
N LEU A 80 3.86 -15.04 -2.53
CA LEU A 80 2.91 -15.07 -3.66
C LEU A 80 1.48 -14.80 -3.21
N THR A 81 1.04 -15.48 -2.15
CA THR A 81 -0.31 -15.29 -1.58
C THR A 81 -0.50 -13.84 -1.14
N TRP A 82 0.47 -13.28 -0.41
CA TRP A 82 0.45 -11.88 0.00
C TRP A 82 0.38 -10.93 -1.19
N SER A 83 1.20 -11.14 -2.20
CA SER A 83 1.23 -10.31 -3.41
C SER A 83 -0.11 -10.32 -4.15
N VAL A 84 -0.73 -11.49 -4.31
CA VAL A 84 -2.05 -11.61 -4.94
C VAL A 84 -3.12 -10.90 -4.12
N LEU A 85 -3.11 -11.07 -2.79
CA LEU A 85 -4.05 -10.38 -1.89
C LEU A 85 -3.88 -8.86 -1.97
N MET A 86 -2.64 -8.36 -1.96
CA MET A 86 -2.35 -6.94 -2.10
C MET A 86 -2.86 -6.39 -3.44
N LEU A 87 -2.59 -7.08 -4.55
CA LEU A 87 -3.07 -6.67 -5.86
C LEU A 87 -4.61 -6.68 -5.99
N ARG A 88 -5.28 -7.56 -5.23
CA ARG A 88 -6.74 -7.67 -5.27
C ARG A 88 -7.43 -6.62 -4.40
N TYR A 89 -6.92 -6.35 -3.21
CA TYR A 89 -7.62 -5.56 -2.20
C TYR A 89 -7.11 -4.13 -2.07
N LEU A 90 -5.84 -3.88 -2.36
CA LEU A 90 -5.23 -2.56 -2.19
C LEU A 90 -5.70 -1.51 -3.22
N PRO A 91 -5.83 -1.81 -4.54
CA PRO A 91 -6.25 -0.81 -5.53
C PRO A 91 -7.60 -0.16 -5.28
N PRO A 92 -8.66 -0.88 -4.80
CA PRO A 92 -9.94 -0.25 -4.47
C PRO A 92 -9.83 0.80 -3.35
N LEU A 93 -8.97 0.56 -2.35
CA LEU A 93 -8.76 1.47 -1.21
C LEU A 93 -8.18 2.82 -1.66
N PHE A 94 -7.18 2.81 -2.53
CA PHE A 94 -6.60 4.04 -3.09
C PHE A 94 -7.55 4.80 -4.03
N ARG A 95 -8.47 4.10 -4.68
CA ARG A 95 -9.47 4.74 -5.54
C ARG A 95 -10.48 5.54 -4.73
N ILE A 96 -10.90 5.04 -3.57
CA ILE A 96 -11.83 5.73 -2.65
C ILE A 96 -11.18 7.00 -2.08
N GLU A 97 -9.93 6.93 -1.68
CA GLU A 97 -9.19 8.08 -1.15
C GLU A 97 -9.06 9.22 -2.19
N LYS A 98 -8.72 8.89 -3.43
CA LYS A 98 -8.68 9.87 -4.53
C LYS A 98 -10.03 10.50 -4.81
N LEU A 99 -11.12 9.75 -4.69
CA LEU A 99 -12.47 10.27 -4.88
C LEU A 99 -12.85 11.27 -3.77
N ASN A 100 -12.50 10.98 -2.52
CA ASN A 100 -12.75 11.86 -1.38
C ASN A 100 -11.92 13.16 -1.43
N LEU A 101 -10.70 13.10 -1.97
CA LEU A 101 -9.84 14.28 -2.17
C LEU A 101 -10.28 15.12 -3.37
N ALA A 102 -10.96 14.52 -4.36
CA ALA A 102 -11.43 15.20 -5.57
C ALA A 102 -12.79 15.89 -5.40
N VAL A 103 -13.51 15.67 -4.29
CA VAL A 103 -14.73 16.44 -3.97
C VAL A 103 -14.30 17.79 -3.43
N PRO A 104 -14.49 18.90 -4.19
CA PRO A 104 -14.20 20.23 -3.66
C PRO A 104 -15.09 20.45 -2.44
N HIS A 105 -14.49 20.82 -1.32
CA HIS A 105 -15.23 21.35 -0.18
C HIS A 105 -15.89 22.64 -0.64
N ILE A 106 -17.16 22.57 -1.07
CA ILE A 106 -17.97 23.74 -1.38
C ILE A 106 -18.27 24.38 -0.01
N PRO A 107 -17.68 25.55 0.32
CA PRO A 107 -18.05 26.24 1.54
C PRO A 107 -19.55 26.56 1.46
N ALA A 108 -20.28 26.23 2.50
CA ALA A 108 -21.73 26.49 2.62
C ALA A 108 -22.10 27.98 2.59
N GLU A 109 -21.15 28.88 2.43
CA GLU A 109 -21.30 30.34 2.50
C GLU A 109 -21.78 31.01 1.21
N LYS A 110 -22.06 30.26 0.12
CA LYS A 110 -22.60 30.83 -1.10
C LYS A 110 -24.07 30.52 -1.36
N ALA A 111 -24.76 29.96 -0.38
CA ALA A 111 -26.21 29.89 -0.40
C ALA A 111 -26.79 31.06 0.42
N SER A 112 -26.46 32.29 0.06
CA SER A 112 -27.26 33.44 0.51
C SER A 112 -28.48 33.55 -0.39
N PRO A 113 -29.67 33.33 0.11
CA PRO A 113 -30.88 33.61 -0.68
C PRO A 113 -30.97 35.11 -0.85
N THR A 114 -31.08 35.54 -2.07
CA THR A 114 -31.57 36.88 -2.45
C THR A 114 -33.02 36.97 -2.00
N GLN A 115 -33.22 37.12 -0.69
CA GLN A 115 -34.49 37.60 -0.14
C GLN A 115 -34.40 39.10 0.01
N GLY A 116 -35.24 39.78 -0.70
CA GLY A 116 -35.53 41.14 -0.39
C GLY A 116 -35.41 42.11 -1.55
N LYS A 117 -36.39 42.09 -2.43
CA LYS A 117 -36.99 43.32 -3.02
C LYS A 117 -38.22 42.99 -3.82
N LEU A 118 -39.29 42.71 -3.12
CA LEU A 118 -40.62 42.68 -3.71
C LEU A 118 -41.62 43.17 -2.65
N THR A 119 -41.48 44.42 -2.24
CA THR A 119 -42.58 45.16 -1.58
C THR A 119 -42.26 46.62 -1.68
N ARG A 120 -42.75 47.26 -2.69
CA ARG A 120 -43.32 48.61 -2.58
C ARG A 120 -43.55 49.25 -3.95
N VAL A 121 -44.55 48.78 -4.66
CA VAL A 121 -45.22 49.58 -5.66
C VAL A 121 -46.70 49.15 -5.67
N VAL A 122 -47.46 49.53 -4.70
CA VAL A 122 -48.94 49.81 -4.84
C VAL A 122 -49.28 50.71 -3.67
N GLY A 123 -49.53 51.96 -3.97
CA GLY A 123 -49.95 52.96 -2.98
C GLY A 123 -49.91 54.38 -3.54
N GLY A 124 -50.40 54.58 -4.71
CA GLY A 124 -50.65 55.91 -5.30
C GLY A 124 -52.18 56.11 -5.42
N SER A 125 -52.73 56.73 -4.46
CA SER A 125 -53.56 57.92 -4.47
C SER A 125 -54.66 57.96 -5.53
N VAL A 126 -55.93 57.87 -5.07
CA VAL A 126 -57.07 58.53 -5.66
C VAL A 126 -57.63 59.42 -4.56
N GLY A 127 -57.64 60.71 -4.83
CA GLY A 127 -58.29 61.73 -4.11
C GLY A 127 -58.52 62.90 -5.03
#